data_65fb6b6a4f8c0edf25c69790ae14808a
#
_entry.id   65fb6b6a4f8c0edf25c69790ae14808a
#
_cell.length_a   1.000
_cell.length_b   1.000
_cell.length_c   1.000
_cell.angle_alpha   90.00
_cell.angle_beta   90.00
_cell.angle_gamma   90.00
#
_symmetry.space_group_name_H-M   'P 1'
#
loop_
_entity.id
_entity.type
_entity.pdbx_description
1 polymer ?
#
loop_
_entity_poly.entity_id
_entity_poly.type
_entity_poly.pdbx_seq_one_letter_code
_entity_poly.pdbx_strand_id
1 'polypeptide(L)'
;MDAPFLRSPAVTQVNDHIWLMDDNQEATWFVVAGKEKAMVIDTSIGMSAIRAEAAKVTNLPAICVNTHGHGDHMGGNWSFDKAYMHPADLPLAEETINYPELKNALEQFGLGFPPFETVEDGQVFDLGGLVIEAIHFPGHTPGEIVLLDRQDRILFSGDGILEHLWLQLEESLPVETQIASMEKLLPLRDQFDTILHGHCHNPRSAKLFDALLAALRDLAAGNTAGDVDYPWHGYISRAYPYAYEDEPRCFIVHK
;
A
#
# COMPACT_ATOMS: atom_id res chain seq x y z
N MET A 1 -16.09 19.86 -4.83
CA MET A 1 -16.73 19.17 -5.97
C MET A 1 -17.73 18.18 -5.37
N ASP A 2 -19.02 18.36 -5.63
CA ASP A 2 -20.06 17.49 -5.05
C ASP A 2 -20.40 16.39 -6.06
N ALA A 3 -19.48 15.44 -6.26
CA ALA A 3 -19.77 14.28 -7.06
C ALA A 3 -20.57 13.27 -6.20
N PRO A 4 -21.71 12.77 -6.67
CA PRO A 4 -22.64 11.97 -5.84
C PRO A 4 -22.11 10.59 -5.42
N PHE A 5 -20.97 10.17 -5.99
CA PHE A 5 -20.30 8.92 -5.65
C PHE A 5 -19.23 9.08 -4.55
N LEU A 6 -18.85 10.34 -4.22
CA LEU A 6 -17.82 10.58 -3.23
C LEU A 6 -18.30 10.23 -1.82
N ARG A 7 -17.45 9.55 -1.09
CA ARG A 7 -17.64 9.17 0.31
C ARG A 7 -16.53 9.79 1.16
N SER A 8 -16.76 9.94 2.44
CA SER A 8 -15.71 10.30 3.40
C SER A 8 -15.16 9.03 4.03
N PRO A 9 -13.85 8.88 4.15
CA PRO A 9 -13.24 7.75 4.83
C PRO A 9 -13.50 7.83 6.35
N ALA A 10 -13.43 6.70 7.03
CA ALA A 10 -13.25 6.69 8.48
C ALA A 10 -11.81 7.12 8.79
N VAL A 11 -11.65 8.00 9.77
CA VAL A 11 -10.35 8.58 10.12
C VAL A 11 -9.89 8.08 11.48
N THR A 12 -8.73 7.46 11.54
CA THR A 12 -8.07 7.07 12.78
C THR A 12 -6.75 7.84 12.91
N GLN A 13 -6.60 8.62 13.97
CA GLN A 13 -5.35 9.30 14.27
C GLN A 13 -4.37 8.28 14.88
N VAL A 14 -3.23 8.05 14.21
CA VAL A 14 -2.19 7.11 14.64
C VAL A 14 -1.28 7.78 15.68
N ASN A 15 -0.86 9.02 15.41
CA ASN A 15 -0.11 9.88 16.31
C ASN A 15 -0.41 11.35 16.01
N ASP A 16 0.37 12.30 16.53
CA ASP A 16 0.09 13.74 16.41
C ASP A 16 0.11 14.27 14.97
N HIS A 17 0.68 13.53 14.02
CA HIS A 17 0.86 13.97 12.63
C HIS A 17 0.68 12.86 11.58
N ILE A 18 0.16 11.69 11.97
CA ILE A 18 -0.15 10.57 11.08
C ILE A 18 -1.60 10.15 11.26
N TRP A 19 -2.32 10.04 10.15
CA TRP A 19 -3.71 9.58 10.10
C TRP A 19 -3.84 8.42 9.13
N LEU A 20 -4.56 7.39 9.55
CA LEU A 20 -5.06 6.29 8.74
C LEU A 20 -6.45 6.67 8.26
N MET A 21 -6.66 6.56 6.95
CA MET A 21 -7.89 6.90 6.25
C MET A 21 -8.45 5.61 5.65
N ASP A 22 -9.46 5.02 6.31
CA ASP A 22 -10.12 3.79 5.86
C ASP A 22 -11.26 4.14 4.90
N ASP A 23 -11.10 3.81 3.63
CA ASP A 23 -12.11 4.10 2.60
C ASP A 23 -13.14 2.97 2.50
N ASN A 24 -13.97 2.87 3.53
CA ASN A 24 -15.10 1.94 3.61
C ASN A 24 -14.72 0.46 3.53
N GLN A 25 -13.56 0.10 4.09
CA GLN A 25 -13.01 -1.27 4.14
C GLN A 25 -12.57 -1.83 2.76
N GLU A 26 -12.38 -0.97 1.77
CA GLU A 26 -11.80 -1.38 0.47
C GLU A 26 -10.27 -1.35 0.56
N ALA A 27 -9.69 -0.16 0.66
CA ALA A 27 -8.27 0.04 0.88
C ALA A 27 -8.05 1.21 1.84
N THR A 28 -6.92 1.23 2.51
CA THR A 28 -6.51 2.31 3.39
C THR A 28 -5.41 3.15 2.75
N TRP A 29 -5.46 4.42 3.04
CA TRP A 29 -4.44 5.38 2.65
C TRP A 29 -4.06 6.24 3.86
N PHE A 30 -2.94 6.95 3.78
CA PHE A 30 -2.40 7.62 4.95
C PHE A 30 -2.09 9.07 4.65
N VAL A 31 -2.22 9.92 5.69
CA VAL A 31 -1.72 11.30 5.67
C VAL A 31 -0.60 11.41 6.69
N VAL A 32 0.56 11.83 6.25
CA VAL A 32 1.76 12.04 7.07
C VAL A 32 2.15 13.51 6.97
N ALA A 33 2.05 14.28 8.04
CA ALA A 33 2.30 15.71 8.05
C ALA A 33 3.65 16.05 8.68
N GLY A 34 4.58 16.61 7.90
CA GLY A 34 5.78 17.25 8.44
C GLY A 34 5.48 18.67 8.92
N LYS A 35 6.49 19.54 8.93
CA LYS A 35 6.33 20.97 9.27
C LYS A 35 6.08 21.86 8.06
N GLU A 36 6.47 21.43 6.85
CA GLU A 36 6.41 22.22 5.63
C GLU A 36 5.45 21.67 4.60
N LYS A 37 5.32 20.35 4.52
CA LYS A 37 4.43 19.63 3.61
C LYS A 37 3.93 18.33 4.22
N ALA A 38 2.87 17.78 3.65
CA ALA A 38 2.35 16.47 3.97
C ALA A 38 2.64 15.49 2.81
N MET A 39 2.64 14.21 3.13
CA MET A 39 2.61 13.11 2.18
C MET A 39 1.27 12.39 2.32
N VAL A 40 0.60 12.14 1.20
CA VAL A 40 -0.50 11.19 1.09
C VAL A 40 0.07 9.92 0.49
N ILE A 41 -0.02 8.83 1.23
CA ILE A 41 0.44 7.51 0.82
C ILE A 41 -0.78 6.72 0.37
N ASP A 42 -0.83 6.36 -0.90
CA ASP A 42 -1.95 5.77 -1.62
C ASP A 42 -3.21 6.65 -1.66
N THR A 43 -4.21 6.23 -2.42
CA THR A 43 -5.41 7.04 -2.68
C THR A 43 -6.68 6.19 -2.84
N SER A 44 -6.65 4.94 -2.41
CA SER A 44 -7.77 4.00 -2.49
C SER A 44 -8.35 3.87 -3.90
N ILE A 45 -9.55 3.34 -4.02
CA ILE A 45 -10.28 3.13 -5.29
C ILE A 45 -10.83 4.42 -5.94
N GLY A 46 -10.55 5.59 -5.35
CA GLY A 46 -10.96 6.88 -5.90
C GLY A 46 -12.40 7.30 -5.60
N MET A 47 -13.05 6.68 -4.65
CA MET A 47 -14.40 7.06 -4.20
C MET A 47 -14.39 8.16 -3.12
N SER A 48 -13.23 8.67 -2.75
CA SER A 48 -13.05 9.82 -1.87
C SER A 48 -12.34 10.95 -2.58
N ALA A 49 -12.69 12.20 -2.27
CA ALA A 49 -11.93 13.37 -2.73
C ALA A 49 -10.67 13.49 -1.87
N ILE A 50 -9.68 12.64 -2.14
CA ILE A 50 -8.49 12.38 -1.31
C ILE A 50 -7.86 13.68 -0.79
N ARG A 51 -7.56 14.64 -1.69
CA ARG A 51 -6.95 15.92 -1.32
C ARG A 51 -7.84 16.77 -0.39
N ALA A 52 -9.15 16.71 -0.58
CA ALA A 52 -10.11 17.43 0.28
C ALA A 52 -10.27 16.74 1.64
N GLU A 53 -10.23 15.42 1.67
CA GLU A 53 -10.27 14.67 2.93
C GLU A 53 -8.97 14.87 3.73
N ALA A 54 -7.80 14.82 3.08
CA ALA A 54 -6.52 15.14 3.70
C ALA A 54 -6.48 16.56 4.28
N ALA A 55 -7.12 17.53 3.60
CA ALA A 55 -7.22 18.91 4.08
C ALA A 55 -8.04 19.09 5.36
N LYS A 56 -8.82 18.09 5.79
CA LYS A 56 -9.52 18.11 7.08
C LYS A 56 -8.60 17.83 8.27
N VAL A 57 -7.47 17.17 8.04
CA VAL A 57 -6.50 16.81 9.08
C VAL A 57 -5.21 17.66 9.03
N THR A 58 -4.86 18.23 7.86
CA THR A 58 -3.71 19.13 7.74
C THR A 58 -3.95 20.18 6.64
N ASN A 59 -3.46 21.41 6.86
CA ASN A 59 -3.50 22.49 5.86
C ASN A 59 -2.22 22.59 5.03
N LEU A 60 -1.28 21.66 5.18
CA LEU A 60 -0.01 21.68 4.47
C LEU A 60 -0.19 21.27 2.99
N PRO A 61 0.65 21.79 2.08
CA PRO A 61 0.69 21.29 0.71
C PRO A 61 1.06 19.80 0.72
N ALA A 62 0.25 18.96 0.06
CA ALA A 62 0.43 17.53 0.07
C ALA A 62 1.03 17.01 -1.26
N ILE A 63 1.98 16.08 -1.16
CA ILE A 63 2.44 15.23 -2.26
C ILE A 63 1.73 13.87 -2.19
N CYS A 64 1.53 13.23 -3.34
CA CYS A 64 0.94 11.90 -3.44
C CYS A 64 2.03 10.88 -3.80
N VAL A 65 2.18 9.82 -3.01
CA VAL A 65 3.13 8.72 -3.25
C VAL A 65 2.36 7.41 -3.21
N ASN A 66 2.38 6.64 -4.30
CA ASN A 66 1.76 5.32 -4.33
C ASN A 66 2.78 4.25 -3.97
N THR A 67 2.34 3.30 -3.15
CA THR A 67 3.15 2.12 -2.80
C THR A 67 3.32 1.21 -4.00
N HIS A 68 2.26 1.07 -4.83
CA HIS A 68 2.26 0.24 -6.04
C HIS A 68 1.15 0.65 -7.02
N GLY A 69 1.04 -0.03 -8.17
CA GLY A 69 0.21 0.36 -9.31
C GLY A 69 -1.20 -0.18 -9.34
N HIS A 70 -1.70 -0.90 -8.32
CA HIS A 70 -3.07 -1.39 -8.30
C HIS A 70 -4.10 -0.28 -8.16
N GLY A 71 -5.28 -0.50 -8.75
CA GLY A 71 -6.34 0.49 -8.83
C GLY A 71 -6.91 0.94 -7.48
N ASP A 72 -6.90 0.05 -6.50
CA ASP A 72 -7.34 0.34 -5.13
C ASP A 72 -6.28 1.05 -4.28
N HIS A 73 -5.10 1.33 -4.85
CA HIS A 73 -4.06 2.16 -4.23
C HIS A 73 -3.83 3.48 -4.96
N MET A 74 -4.24 3.58 -6.25
CA MET A 74 -4.00 4.77 -7.05
C MET A 74 -5.27 5.39 -7.63
N GLY A 75 -6.44 4.79 -7.42
CA GLY A 75 -7.71 5.22 -8.03
C GLY A 75 -8.10 6.66 -7.75
N GLY A 76 -7.69 7.23 -6.60
CA GLY A 76 -7.94 8.61 -6.22
C GLY A 76 -6.85 9.62 -6.62
N ASN A 77 -5.84 9.23 -7.38
CA ASN A 77 -4.75 10.10 -7.83
C ASN A 77 -5.26 11.32 -8.63
N TRP A 78 -6.45 11.23 -9.24
CA TRP A 78 -7.10 12.36 -9.90
C TRP A 78 -7.28 13.61 -9.02
N SER A 79 -7.15 13.46 -7.72
CA SER A 79 -7.18 14.58 -6.75
C SER A 79 -5.90 15.42 -6.73
N PHE A 80 -4.83 14.98 -7.39
CA PHE A 80 -3.50 15.61 -7.34
C PHE A 80 -3.05 16.07 -8.73
N ASP A 81 -2.12 17.01 -8.75
CA ASP A 81 -1.52 17.51 -10.00
C ASP A 81 -0.43 16.57 -10.54
N LYS A 82 0.14 15.72 -9.65
CA LYS A 82 1.10 14.66 -9.94
C LYS A 82 1.13 13.64 -8.81
N ALA A 83 1.56 12.43 -9.13
CA ALA A 83 1.79 11.35 -8.16
C ALA A 83 3.20 10.76 -8.37
N TYR A 84 3.72 10.13 -7.31
CA TYR A 84 5.01 9.44 -7.33
C TYR A 84 4.79 7.94 -7.29
N MET A 85 5.52 7.19 -8.13
CA MET A 85 5.46 5.72 -8.20
C MET A 85 6.78 5.14 -8.68
N HIS A 86 7.12 3.93 -8.24
CA HIS A 86 8.30 3.23 -8.75
C HIS A 86 8.12 2.90 -10.24
N PRO A 87 9.15 3.08 -11.11
CA PRO A 87 9.01 2.92 -12.54
C PRO A 87 8.58 1.52 -13.01
N ALA A 88 8.88 0.48 -12.23
CA ALA A 88 8.49 -0.89 -12.58
C ALA A 88 6.97 -1.13 -12.50
N ASP A 89 6.22 -0.28 -11.79
CA ASP A 89 4.75 -0.38 -11.68
C ASP A 89 4.00 0.58 -12.63
N LEU A 90 4.70 1.42 -13.39
CA LEU A 90 4.04 2.29 -14.37
C LEU A 90 3.23 1.51 -15.43
N PRO A 91 3.68 0.34 -15.93
CA PRO A 91 2.85 -0.47 -16.83
C PRO A 91 1.54 -0.93 -16.17
N LEU A 92 1.59 -1.37 -14.91
CA LEU A 92 0.40 -1.78 -14.14
C LEU A 92 -0.54 -0.59 -13.90
N ALA A 93 0.01 0.57 -13.54
CA ALA A 93 -0.76 1.79 -13.40
C ALA A 93 -1.44 2.21 -14.72
N GLU A 94 -0.77 2.02 -15.86
CA GLU A 94 -1.35 2.32 -17.18
C GLU A 94 -2.56 1.43 -17.50
N GLU A 95 -2.57 0.17 -17.11
CA GLU A 95 -3.73 -0.72 -17.21
C GLU A 95 -4.92 -0.18 -16.41
N THR A 96 -4.68 0.21 -15.17
CA THR A 96 -5.70 0.84 -14.30
C THR A 96 -6.25 2.14 -14.92
N ILE A 97 -5.38 3.04 -15.42
CA ILE A 97 -5.76 4.30 -16.05
C ILE A 97 -6.62 4.08 -17.29
N ASN A 98 -6.34 3.03 -18.04
CA ASN A 98 -7.05 2.69 -19.27
C ASN A 98 -8.26 1.78 -19.04
N TYR A 99 -8.57 1.38 -17.80
CA TYR A 99 -9.77 0.62 -17.50
C TYR A 99 -11.03 1.43 -17.88
N PRO A 100 -11.84 0.94 -18.84
CA PRO A 100 -12.83 1.78 -19.51
C PRO A 100 -13.86 2.40 -18.58
N GLU A 101 -14.33 1.66 -17.57
CA GLU A 101 -15.36 2.11 -16.64
C GLU A 101 -14.85 3.25 -15.76
N LEU A 102 -13.62 3.13 -15.24
CA LEU A 102 -12.99 4.16 -14.42
C LEU A 102 -12.68 5.41 -15.25
N LYS A 103 -12.08 5.22 -16.41
CA LYS A 103 -11.75 6.31 -17.34
C LYS A 103 -12.99 7.12 -17.73
N ASN A 104 -14.05 6.44 -18.20
CA ASN A 104 -15.30 7.08 -18.57
C ASN A 104 -15.95 7.81 -17.39
N ALA A 105 -15.90 7.21 -16.18
CA ALA A 105 -16.44 7.84 -14.98
C ALA A 105 -15.69 9.15 -14.65
N LEU A 106 -14.37 9.15 -14.70
CA LEU A 106 -13.57 10.35 -14.45
C LEU A 106 -13.79 11.43 -15.52
N GLU A 107 -13.79 11.06 -16.80
CA GLU A 107 -14.02 11.99 -17.92
C GLU A 107 -15.37 12.70 -17.84
N GLN A 108 -16.44 12.04 -17.36
CA GLN A 108 -17.75 12.67 -17.16
C GLN A 108 -17.71 13.85 -16.18
N PHE A 109 -16.75 13.86 -15.26
CA PHE A 109 -16.55 14.94 -14.28
C PHE A 109 -15.39 15.87 -14.66
N GLY A 110 -14.79 15.71 -15.85
CA GLY A 110 -13.63 16.47 -16.28
C GLY A 110 -12.37 16.16 -15.46
N LEU A 111 -12.30 14.94 -14.90
CA LEU A 111 -11.19 14.43 -14.10
C LEU A 111 -10.33 13.47 -14.94
N GLY A 112 -9.10 13.25 -14.48
CA GLY A 112 -8.18 12.30 -15.10
C GLY A 112 -6.98 12.07 -14.19
N PHE A 113 -6.26 11.00 -14.47
CA PHE A 113 -5.04 10.71 -13.73
C PHE A 113 -3.94 11.74 -14.03
N PRO A 114 -3.18 12.14 -13.02
CA PRO A 114 -2.05 13.03 -13.18
C PRO A 114 -0.85 12.29 -13.79
N PRO A 115 0.17 13.01 -14.28
CA PRO A 115 1.44 12.40 -14.64
C PRO A 115 2.14 11.80 -13.40
N PHE A 116 2.90 10.73 -13.61
CA PHE A 116 3.76 10.14 -12.59
C PHE A 116 5.18 10.70 -12.66
N GLU A 117 5.74 10.98 -11.49
CA GLU A 117 7.17 11.10 -11.25
C GLU A 117 7.70 9.79 -10.66
N THR A 118 8.89 9.38 -11.07
CA THR A 118 9.46 8.11 -10.62
C THR A 118 10.04 8.22 -9.21
N VAL A 119 9.90 7.13 -8.45
CA VAL A 119 10.55 6.93 -7.14
C VAL A 119 11.60 5.84 -7.30
N GLU A 120 12.82 6.13 -6.88
CA GLU A 120 13.91 5.16 -6.88
C GLU A 120 14.14 4.57 -5.48
N ASP A 121 14.79 3.41 -5.46
CA ASP A 121 15.20 2.75 -4.20
C ASP A 121 16.12 3.67 -3.37
N GLY A 122 15.80 3.87 -2.10
CA GLY A 122 16.52 4.77 -1.20
C GLY A 122 16.19 6.25 -1.38
N GLN A 123 15.20 6.60 -2.21
CA GLN A 123 14.75 7.98 -2.33
C GLN A 123 14.17 8.49 -1.01
N VAL A 124 14.53 9.72 -0.67
CA VAL A 124 14.12 10.36 0.58
C VAL A 124 13.18 11.53 0.32
N PHE A 125 12.08 11.56 1.04
CA PHE A 125 11.13 12.67 1.06
C PHE A 125 11.25 13.42 2.39
N ASP A 126 11.78 14.62 2.36
CA ASP A 126 11.82 15.53 3.52
C ASP A 126 10.51 16.34 3.56
N LEU A 127 9.74 16.18 4.61
CA LEU A 127 8.47 16.85 4.84
C LEU A 127 8.61 18.13 5.73
N GLY A 128 9.84 18.56 5.97
CA GLY A 128 10.17 19.63 6.90
C GLY A 128 10.42 19.09 8.32
N GLY A 129 11.52 18.35 8.46
CA GLY A 129 11.96 17.75 9.72
C GLY A 129 11.38 16.35 10.03
N LEU A 130 10.50 15.84 9.19
CA LEU A 130 10.10 14.45 9.13
C LEU A 130 10.57 13.88 7.78
N VAL A 131 11.28 12.76 7.83
CA VAL A 131 11.94 12.16 6.66
C VAL A 131 11.40 10.76 6.42
N ILE A 132 10.84 10.54 5.23
CA ILE A 132 10.32 9.26 4.80
C ILE A 132 11.24 8.70 3.71
N GLU A 133 11.75 7.48 3.89
CA GLU A 133 12.58 6.79 2.90
C GLU A 133 11.76 5.74 2.14
N ALA A 134 11.81 5.80 0.81
CA ALA A 134 11.23 4.79 -0.06
C ALA A 134 12.25 3.65 -0.28
N ILE A 135 11.81 2.42 -0.11
CA ILE A 135 12.62 1.22 -0.30
C ILE A 135 11.90 0.33 -1.31
N HIS A 136 12.53 0.04 -2.43
CA HIS A 136 11.98 -0.87 -3.44
C HIS A 136 11.83 -2.27 -2.86
N PHE A 137 10.62 -2.82 -2.97
CA PHE A 137 10.18 -4.03 -2.29
C PHE A 137 9.38 -4.95 -3.22
N PRO A 138 9.97 -5.43 -4.34
CA PRO A 138 9.27 -6.23 -5.34
C PRO A 138 8.79 -7.58 -4.77
N GLY A 139 7.58 -7.97 -5.15
CA GLY A 139 6.95 -9.21 -4.71
C GLY A 139 5.50 -9.26 -5.11
N HIS A 140 4.62 -8.62 -4.35
CA HIS A 140 3.21 -8.47 -4.70
C HIS A 140 3.05 -7.80 -6.06
N THR A 141 3.78 -6.69 -6.31
CA THR A 141 3.99 -6.13 -7.65
C THR A 141 5.49 -5.95 -7.94
N PRO A 142 5.89 -5.78 -9.23
CA PRO A 142 7.29 -5.55 -9.58
C PRO A 142 7.87 -4.24 -9.04
N GLY A 143 7.05 -3.20 -8.91
CA GLY A 143 7.46 -1.86 -8.51
C GLY A 143 6.99 -1.46 -7.12
N GLU A 144 6.51 -2.39 -6.32
CA GLU A 144 6.10 -2.05 -4.95
C GLU A 144 7.24 -1.41 -4.17
N ILE A 145 6.90 -0.40 -3.41
CA ILE A 145 7.79 0.24 -2.43
C ILE A 145 7.17 0.18 -1.04
N VAL A 146 8.02 0.07 -0.04
CA VAL A 146 7.65 0.37 1.34
C VAL A 146 8.24 1.71 1.74
N LEU A 147 7.57 2.43 2.63
CA LEU A 147 7.97 3.75 3.07
C LEU A 147 8.30 3.70 4.56
N LEU A 148 9.55 4.02 4.91
CA LEU A 148 10.05 3.93 6.28
C LEU A 148 10.14 5.30 6.94
N ASP A 149 9.38 5.47 8.02
CA ASP A 149 9.52 6.55 8.98
C ASP A 149 10.33 6.05 10.19
N ARG A 150 11.62 6.42 10.21
CA ARG A 150 12.50 6.04 11.32
C ARG A 150 12.23 6.82 12.60
N GLN A 151 11.69 8.03 12.48
CA GLN A 151 11.44 8.89 13.64
C GLN A 151 10.30 8.34 14.48
N ASP A 152 9.20 7.95 13.85
CA ASP A 152 8.03 7.37 14.52
C ASP A 152 8.05 5.84 14.57
N ARG A 153 9.08 5.23 13.96
CA ARG A 153 9.28 3.78 13.90
C ARG A 153 8.11 3.06 13.21
N ILE A 154 7.67 3.64 12.08
CA ILE A 154 6.54 3.13 11.28
C ILE A 154 7.03 2.71 9.89
N LEU A 155 6.56 1.56 9.44
CA LEU A 155 6.70 1.08 8.07
C LEU A 155 5.33 1.10 7.39
N PHE A 156 5.18 1.91 6.34
CA PHE A 156 4.04 1.83 5.43
C PHE A 156 4.39 0.81 4.36
N SER A 157 3.67 -0.31 4.32
CA SER A 157 4.12 -1.48 3.58
C SER A 157 3.32 -1.80 2.32
N GLY A 158 2.35 -0.95 1.94
CA GLY A 158 1.47 -1.29 0.83
C GLY A 158 0.87 -2.68 1.02
N ASP A 159 0.91 -3.49 0.00
CA ASP A 159 0.44 -4.87 0.03
C ASP A 159 1.57 -5.92 0.08
N GLY A 160 2.82 -5.48 0.27
CA GLY A 160 3.96 -6.38 0.42
C GLY A 160 4.10 -7.02 1.79
N ILE A 161 3.55 -6.39 2.85
CA ILE A 161 3.58 -6.95 4.21
C ILE A 161 2.22 -6.72 4.87
N LEU A 162 1.35 -7.72 4.81
CA LEU A 162 0.00 -7.71 5.37
C LEU A 162 -0.43 -9.14 5.74
N GLU A 163 -1.56 -9.29 6.42
CA GLU A 163 -2.06 -10.59 6.87
C GLU A 163 -2.49 -11.51 5.73
N HIS A 164 -2.95 -10.95 4.61
CA HIS A 164 -3.37 -11.69 3.43
C HIS A 164 -2.52 -11.28 2.23
N LEU A 165 -1.31 -11.82 2.13
CA LEU A 165 -0.40 -11.51 1.03
C LEU A 165 -0.84 -12.22 -0.26
N TRP A 166 -1.12 -11.45 -1.30
CA TRP A 166 -1.53 -11.96 -2.62
C TRP A 166 -0.33 -12.03 -3.57
N LEU A 167 0.15 -13.26 -3.82
CA LEU A 167 1.21 -13.56 -4.81
C LEU A 167 0.69 -14.42 -5.98
N GLN A 168 -0.63 -14.64 -6.07
CA GLN A 168 -1.27 -15.40 -7.16
C GLN A 168 -1.63 -14.54 -8.37
N LEU A 169 -1.51 -13.22 -8.28
CA LEU A 169 -1.86 -12.28 -9.35
C LEU A 169 -0.89 -12.44 -10.54
N GLU A 170 -1.33 -12.06 -11.75
CA GLU A 170 -0.53 -12.26 -12.97
C GLU A 170 0.81 -11.53 -12.88
N GLU A 171 0.79 -10.29 -12.40
CA GLU A 171 1.93 -9.39 -12.18
C GLU A 171 2.79 -9.77 -10.99
N SER A 172 2.26 -10.55 -10.03
CA SER A 172 3.02 -10.92 -8.83
C SER A 172 4.25 -11.75 -9.16
N LEU A 173 5.34 -11.45 -8.47
CA LEU A 173 6.62 -12.10 -8.64
C LEU A 173 6.71 -13.41 -7.82
N PRO A 174 7.68 -14.29 -8.10
CA PRO A 174 7.88 -15.52 -7.33
C PRO A 174 8.05 -15.27 -5.83
N VAL A 175 7.66 -16.26 -5.02
CA VAL A 175 7.79 -16.23 -3.55
C VAL A 175 9.23 -15.91 -3.12
N GLU A 176 10.22 -16.39 -3.86
CA GLU A 176 11.65 -16.14 -3.61
C GLU A 176 12.00 -14.65 -3.75
N THR A 177 11.33 -13.93 -4.66
CA THR A 177 11.53 -12.47 -4.81
C THR A 177 10.95 -11.74 -3.60
N GLN A 178 9.77 -12.12 -3.14
CA GLN A 178 9.17 -11.58 -1.92
C GLN A 178 10.07 -11.83 -0.70
N ILE A 179 10.64 -13.03 -0.58
CA ILE A 179 11.61 -13.37 0.49
C ILE A 179 12.84 -12.45 0.41
N ALA A 180 13.40 -12.26 -0.78
CA ALA A 180 14.57 -11.40 -0.97
C ALA A 180 14.27 -9.94 -0.56
N SER A 181 13.09 -9.43 -0.87
CA SER A 181 12.63 -8.11 -0.44
C SER A 181 12.47 -8.01 1.08
N MET A 182 11.88 -9.03 1.70
CA MET A 182 11.81 -9.14 3.15
C MET A 182 13.21 -9.17 3.79
N GLU A 183 14.12 -9.96 3.24
CA GLU A 183 15.51 -10.08 3.73
C GLU A 183 16.31 -8.78 3.58
N LYS A 184 16.03 -7.99 2.54
CA LYS A 184 16.60 -6.64 2.37
C LYS A 184 16.23 -5.71 3.54
N LEU A 185 15.07 -5.89 4.15
CA LEU A 185 14.63 -5.11 5.31
C LEU A 185 15.18 -5.62 6.66
N LEU A 186 15.73 -6.82 6.75
CA LEU A 186 16.26 -7.35 8.03
C LEU A 186 17.26 -6.43 8.73
N PRO A 187 18.22 -5.76 8.05
CA PRO A 187 19.10 -4.79 8.68
C PRO A 187 18.41 -3.56 9.26
N LEU A 188 17.16 -3.30 8.84
CA LEU A 188 16.33 -2.17 9.28
C LEU A 188 15.22 -2.60 10.25
N ARG A 189 15.14 -3.90 10.59
CA ARG A 189 14.02 -4.47 11.36
C ARG A 189 13.84 -3.83 12.74
N ASP A 190 14.89 -3.39 13.36
CA ASP A 190 14.87 -2.69 14.65
C ASP A 190 14.53 -1.20 14.54
N GLN A 191 14.29 -0.69 13.32
CA GLN A 191 13.96 0.70 13.07
C GLN A 191 12.45 0.95 12.94
N PHE A 192 11.62 -0.09 12.99
CA PHE A 192 10.17 0.04 13.00
C PHE A 192 9.52 -0.96 13.97
N ASP A 193 8.50 -0.51 14.67
CA ASP A 193 7.71 -1.30 15.62
C ASP A 193 6.27 -1.47 15.15
N THR A 194 5.84 -0.61 14.23
CA THR A 194 4.48 -0.54 13.70
C THR A 194 4.50 -0.69 12.18
N ILE A 195 3.55 -1.46 11.66
CA ILE A 195 3.24 -1.59 10.24
C ILE A 195 1.88 -0.99 9.96
N LEU A 196 1.81 -0.18 8.91
CA LEU A 196 0.59 0.36 8.31
C LEU A 196 0.54 -0.13 6.86
N HIS A 197 -0.33 -1.09 6.56
CA HIS A 197 -0.44 -1.67 5.23
C HIS A 197 -1.73 -1.23 4.51
N GLY A 198 -1.83 -1.51 3.21
CA GLY A 198 -2.88 -1.00 2.33
C GLY A 198 -4.32 -1.39 2.69
N HIS A 199 -4.51 -2.40 3.52
CA HIS A 199 -5.83 -2.90 3.94
C HIS A 199 -5.98 -2.97 5.47
N CYS A 200 -5.18 -2.22 6.23
CA CYS A 200 -5.26 -2.23 7.69
C CYS A 200 -6.33 -1.25 8.21
N HIS A 201 -7.18 -1.72 9.11
CA HIS A 201 -8.13 -0.86 9.83
C HIS A 201 -7.54 -0.30 11.13
N ASN A 202 -6.42 -0.86 11.58
CA ASN A 202 -5.66 -0.46 12.75
C ASN A 202 -4.17 -0.74 12.54
N PRO A 203 -3.27 0.01 13.19
CA PRO A 203 -1.84 -0.29 13.16
C PRO A 203 -1.54 -1.72 13.59
N ARG A 204 -0.58 -2.35 12.92
CA ARG A 204 -0.10 -3.70 13.22
C ARG A 204 1.27 -3.65 13.89
N SER A 205 1.52 -4.61 14.77
CA SER A 205 2.85 -4.82 15.33
C SER A 205 3.82 -5.30 14.25
N ALA A 206 5.07 -4.84 14.31
CA ALA A 206 6.13 -5.32 13.41
C ALA A 206 6.44 -6.83 13.53
N LYS A 207 5.85 -7.55 14.49
CA LYS A 207 5.87 -9.03 14.53
C LYS A 207 5.20 -9.65 13.29
N LEU A 208 4.31 -8.91 12.62
CA LEU A 208 3.73 -9.34 11.33
C LEU A 208 4.83 -9.62 10.31
N PHE A 209 5.86 -8.74 10.23
CA PHE A 209 7.03 -8.95 9.38
C PHE A 209 7.72 -10.29 9.69
N ASP A 210 7.97 -10.56 10.97
CA ASP A 210 8.69 -11.76 11.39
C ASP A 210 7.88 -13.03 11.09
N ALA A 211 6.57 -13.00 11.36
CA ALA A 211 5.65 -14.11 11.09
C ALA A 211 5.53 -14.39 9.58
N LEU A 212 5.34 -13.34 8.77
CA LEU A 212 5.22 -13.45 7.32
C LEU A 212 6.52 -13.99 6.69
N LEU A 213 7.70 -13.48 7.10
CA LEU A 213 8.98 -13.97 6.58
C LEU A 213 9.20 -15.45 6.91
N ALA A 214 8.84 -15.88 8.11
CA ALA A 214 8.91 -17.28 8.49
C ALA A 214 7.97 -18.15 7.64
N ALA A 215 6.74 -17.70 7.42
CA ALA A 215 5.75 -18.38 6.58
C ALA A 215 6.17 -18.48 5.11
N LEU A 216 6.72 -17.40 4.54
CA LEU A 216 7.24 -17.39 3.17
C LEU A 216 8.39 -18.39 2.98
N ARG A 217 9.29 -18.46 3.94
CA ARG A 217 10.41 -19.43 3.91
C ARG A 217 9.93 -20.88 4.02
N ASP A 218 8.90 -21.12 4.83
CA ASP A 218 8.29 -22.45 4.96
C ASP A 218 7.56 -22.86 3.68
N LEU A 219 6.81 -21.95 3.09
CA LEU A 219 6.18 -22.14 1.77
C LEU A 219 7.22 -22.43 0.69
N ALA A 220 8.30 -21.66 0.59
CA ALA A 220 9.38 -21.86 -0.37
C ALA A 220 10.14 -23.19 -0.16
N ALA A 221 10.13 -23.73 1.06
CA ALA A 221 10.66 -25.07 1.33
C ALA A 221 9.74 -26.22 0.85
N GLY A 222 8.57 -25.90 0.27
CA GLY A 222 7.60 -26.86 -0.25
C GLY A 222 6.64 -27.43 0.79
N ASN A 223 6.49 -26.80 1.93
CA ASN A 223 5.59 -27.25 3.02
C ASN A 223 4.13 -26.84 2.75
N THR A 224 3.54 -27.32 1.67
CA THR A 224 2.20 -26.95 1.20
C THR A 224 1.08 -27.89 1.66
N ALA A 225 1.37 -28.90 2.49
CA ALA A 225 0.37 -29.89 2.92
C ALA A 225 -0.79 -29.27 3.74
N GLY A 226 -0.59 -28.10 4.32
CA GLY A 226 -1.57 -27.33 5.08
C GLY A 226 -2.37 -26.33 4.27
N ASP A 227 -2.09 -26.19 2.97
CA ASP A 227 -2.75 -25.20 2.12
C ASP A 227 -4.25 -25.43 2.03
N VAL A 228 -4.98 -24.32 1.99
CA VAL A 228 -6.43 -24.30 1.84
C VAL A 228 -6.85 -23.67 0.52
N ASP A 229 -8.07 -23.95 0.09
CA ASP A 229 -8.67 -23.27 -1.05
C ASP A 229 -9.00 -21.82 -0.68
N TYR A 230 -8.59 -20.89 -1.54
CA TYR A 230 -8.83 -19.46 -1.38
C TYR A 230 -9.66 -18.94 -2.58
N PRO A 231 -10.98 -18.75 -2.39
CA PRO A 231 -11.83 -18.20 -3.45
C PRO A 231 -11.49 -16.72 -3.70
N TRP A 232 -11.23 -16.36 -4.95
CA TRP A 232 -10.87 -15.00 -5.37
C TRP A 232 -11.48 -14.69 -6.73
N HIS A 233 -12.41 -13.72 -6.81
CA HIS A 233 -13.02 -13.23 -8.05
C HIS A 233 -13.46 -14.33 -9.06
N GLY A 234 -14.03 -15.45 -8.55
CA GLY A 234 -14.49 -16.56 -9.39
C GLY A 234 -13.44 -17.63 -9.70
N TYR A 235 -12.23 -17.46 -9.21
CA TYR A 235 -11.15 -18.45 -9.24
C TYR A 235 -10.96 -19.07 -7.85
N ILE A 236 -10.29 -20.21 -7.81
CA ILE A 236 -9.82 -20.82 -6.57
C ILE A 236 -8.30 -20.88 -6.64
N SER A 237 -7.66 -20.10 -5.80
CA SER A 237 -6.22 -20.14 -5.58
C SER A 237 -5.87 -21.03 -4.39
N ARG A 238 -4.59 -21.30 -4.18
CA ARG A 238 -4.08 -21.97 -2.98
C ARG A 238 -3.57 -20.92 -1.99
N ALA A 239 -3.84 -21.13 -0.72
CA ALA A 239 -3.35 -20.23 0.32
C ALA A 239 -2.65 -21.02 1.43
N TYR A 240 -1.41 -20.64 1.70
CA TYR A 240 -0.62 -21.11 2.82
C TYR A 240 -1.05 -20.37 4.09
N PRO A 241 -1.65 -21.07 5.09
CA PRO A 241 -2.09 -20.44 6.33
C PRO A 241 -0.91 -20.25 7.28
N TYR A 242 -0.86 -19.09 7.97
CA TYR A 242 0.09 -18.85 9.05
C TYR A 242 -0.59 -18.08 10.20
N ALA A 243 0.08 -17.95 11.34
CA ALA A 243 -0.43 -17.25 12.51
C ALA A 243 0.39 -15.99 12.79
N TYR A 244 -0.31 -14.93 13.17
CA TYR A 244 0.27 -13.69 13.64
C TYR A 244 -0.52 -13.21 14.87
N GLU A 245 0.15 -13.17 16.03
CA GLU A 245 -0.47 -12.82 17.32
C GLU A 245 -1.76 -13.61 17.57
N ASP A 246 -2.87 -12.93 17.85
CA ASP A 246 -4.19 -13.54 18.05
C ASP A 246 -5.02 -13.62 16.74
N GLU A 247 -4.41 -13.28 15.58
CA GLU A 247 -5.04 -13.36 14.27
C GLU A 247 -4.87 -14.77 13.68
N PRO A 248 -5.90 -15.62 13.74
CA PRO A 248 -5.76 -17.04 13.36
C PRO A 248 -5.85 -17.30 11.86
N ARG A 249 -6.05 -16.27 11.05
CA ARG A 249 -6.36 -16.39 9.61
C ARG A 249 -5.50 -15.48 8.77
N CYS A 250 -4.18 -15.62 8.89
CA CYS A 250 -3.26 -15.01 7.95
C CYS A 250 -2.95 -15.99 6.82
N PHE A 251 -2.81 -15.49 5.58
CA PHE A 251 -2.59 -16.30 4.40
C PHE A 251 -1.54 -15.71 3.47
N ILE A 252 -0.74 -16.58 2.85
CA ILE A 252 -0.01 -16.27 1.63
C ILE A 252 -0.75 -16.97 0.49
N VAL A 253 -1.42 -16.19 -0.36
CA VAL A 253 -2.11 -16.72 -1.54
C VAL A 253 -1.09 -16.80 -2.68
N HIS A 254 -0.88 -17.98 -3.24
CA HIS A 254 0.22 -18.22 -4.18
C HIS A 254 -0.25 -18.94 -5.45
N LYS A 255 0.63 -18.93 -6.49
CA LYS A 255 0.42 -19.60 -7.78
C LYS A 255 0.54 -21.10 -7.66
#